data_f5f8820d2a452b3363226cd288eeeed0
#
_entry.id   f5f8820d2a452b3363226cd288eeeed0
#
_cell.length_a   1.000
_cell.length_b   1.000
_cell.length_c   1.000
_cell.angle_alpha   90.00
_cell.angle_beta   90.00
_cell.angle_gamma   90.00
#
_symmetry.space_group_name_H-M   'P 1'
#
loop_
_entity.id
_entity.type
_entity.pdbx_description
1 polymer ?
#
loop_
_entity_poly.entity_id
_entity_poly.type
_entity_poly.pdbx_seq_one_letter_code
_entity_poly.pdbx_strand_id
1 'polypeptide(L)'
;SRGLGDVYKRQMIVCTGKATKRIEEFQYHTKEYVATIRLGATTPSYDLEHEIDATYPTEHITRGLVEETLKKFIGEIQQVPPAFSACMVNGKRAYDLARKGEEVELKPKLLVIDEIELLDDGLDIAEPWIKVRVVCSKGTYIRALARDIGEALQSGAHLTALERTRVGDVRLADCLNPLDFKEWIEAQEIDI
;
A
#
# COMPACT_ATOMS: atom_id res chain seq x y z
N SER A 1 -12.19 -8.85 -3.71
CA SER A 1 -10.76 -9.11 -3.92
C SER A 1 -10.47 -9.04 -5.41
N ARG A 2 -9.46 -8.29 -5.82
CA ARG A 2 -9.15 -7.99 -7.22
C ARG A 2 -8.34 -9.09 -7.93
N GLY A 3 -8.42 -10.35 -7.55
CA GLY A 3 -7.64 -11.42 -8.18
C GLY A 3 -6.11 -11.40 -7.93
N LEU A 4 -5.61 -10.45 -7.12
CA LEU A 4 -4.21 -10.29 -6.76
C LEU A 4 -3.92 -10.89 -5.36
N GLY A 5 -4.56 -12.00 -5.01
CA GLY A 5 -4.50 -12.59 -3.67
C GLY A 5 -3.10 -12.94 -3.19
N ASP A 6 -2.22 -13.36 -4.10
CA ASP A 6 -0.83 -13.72 -3.78
C ASP A 6 0.11 -12.52 -3.69
N VAL A 7 -0.29 -11.38 -4.30
CA VAL A 7 0.49 -10.14 -4.33
C VAL A 7 0.16 -9.23 -3.16
N TYR A 8 -1.11 -9.25 -2.70
CA TYR A 8 -1.58 -8.42 -1.60
C TYR A 8 -2.03 -9.27 -0.41
N LYS A 9 -1.29 -9.21 0.68
CA LYS A 9 -1.66 -9.80 1.97
C LYS A 9 -2.06 -8.71 2.96
N ARG A 10 -3.18 -8.93 3.65
CA ARG A 10 -3.64 -8.01 4.69
C ARG A 10 -4.56 -8.70 5.67
N GLN A 11 -4.41 -8.39 6.95
CA GLN A 11 -5.33 -8.81 7.98
C GLN A 11 -6.68 -8.11 7.85
N MET A 12 -7.73 -8.77 8.31
CA MET A 12 -9.06 -8.19 8.46
C MET A 12 -9.44 -8.24 9.94
N ILE A 13 -9.79 -7.08 10.49
CA ILE A 13 -10.32 -6.99 11.86
C ILE A 13 -11.83 -7.17 11.78
N VAL A 14 -12.34 -8.20 12.45
CA VAL A 14 -13.76 -8.48 12.54
C VAL A 14 -14.23 -8.13 13.95
N CYS A 15 -15.28 -7.34 14.05
CA CYS A 15 -15.88 -6.95 15.32
C CYS A 15 -17.29 -7.55 15.43
N THR A 16 -17.59 -8.16 16.56
CA THR A 16 -18.91 -8.76 16.86
C THR A 16 -19.53 -8.12 18.11
N GLY A 17 -20.84 -8.26 18.28
CA GLY A 17 -21.57 -7.77 19.45
C GLY A 17 -21.31 -6.29 19.73
N LYS A 18 -21.00 -5.94 20.96
CA LYS A 18 -20.75 -4.55 21.41
C LYS A 18 -19.50 -3.93 20.76
N ALA A 19 -18.53 -4.76 20.32
CA ALA A 19 -17.30 -4.30 19.69
C ALA A 19 -17.54 -3.69 18.30
N THR A 20 -18.69 -3.95 17.66
CA THR A 20 -19.04 -3.33 16.37
C THR A 20 -19.06 -1.80 16.42
N LYS A 21 -19.34 -1.21 17.60
CA LYS A 21 -19.33 0.25 17.81
C LYS A 21 -17.91 0.84 17.76
N ARG A 22 -16.87 0.00 17.86
CA ARG A 22 -15.46 0.42 17.85
C ARG A 22 -14.78 0.27 16.50
N ILE A 23 -15.50 -0.15 15.44
CA ILE A 23 -14.92 -0.38 14.10
C ILE A 23 -14.20 0.87 13.58
N GLU A 24 -14.77 2.05 13.81
CA GLU A 24 -14.16 3.30 13.36
C GLU A 24 -12.80 3.57 14.02
N GLU A 25 -12.62 3.23 15.30
CA GLU A 25 -11.36 3.38 16.02
C GLU A 25 -10.23 2.67 15.26
N PHE A 26 -10.44 1.41 14.86
CA PHE A 26 -9.44 0.63 14.11
C PHE A 26 -9.09 1.23 12.75
N GLN A 27 -10.00 1.97 12.13
CA GLN A 27 -9.72 2.64 10.86
C GLN A 27 -8.71 3.79 10.99
N TYR A 28 -8.69 4.46 12.15
CA TYR A 28 -7.80 5.61 12.40
C TYR A 28 -6.40 5.19 12.84
N HIS A 29 -6.21 3.94 13.24
CA HIS A 29 -4.90 3.47 13.66
C HIS A 29 -3.86 3.58 12.54
N THR A 30 -2.63 3.84 12.94
CA THR A 30 -1.43 3.74 12.11
C THR A 30 -1.31 2.33 11.52
N LYS A 31 -0.84 2.23 10.31
CA LYS A 31 -0.66 0.97 9.60
C LYS A 31 0.79 0.80 9.21
N GLU A 32 1.25 -0.45 9.28
CA GLU A 32 2.56 -0.84 8.81
C GLU A 32 2.43 -1.75 7.59
N TYR A 33 3.25 -1.49 6.60
CA TYR A 33 3.30 -2.24 5.36
C TYR A 33 4.73 -2.65 5.05
N VAL A 34 4.87 -3.81 4.44
CA VAL A 34 6.06 -4.21 3.68
C VAL A 34 5.68 -4.22 2.21
N ALA A 35 6.38 -3.45 1.41
CA ALA A 35 6.09 -3.23 0.00
C ALA A 35 7.30 -3.57 -0.85
N THR A 36 7.10 -4.32 -1.93
CA THR A 36 8.11 -4.49 -2.99
C THR A 36 7.74 -3.59 -4.16
N ILE A 37 8.67 -2.77 -4.58
CA ILE A 37 8.50 -1.74 -5.60
C ILE A 37 9.50 -2.02 -6.73
N ARG A 38 9.01 -2.25 -7.95
CA ARG A 38 9.83 -2.32 -9.14
C ARG A 38 10.15 -0.92 -9.61
N LEU A 39 11.42 -0.68 -9.93
CA LEU A 39 11.93 0.57 -10.48
C LEU A 39 12.06 0.49 -12.00
N GLY A 40 12.11 1.65 -12.67
CA GLY A 40 12.33 1.76 -14.10
C GLY A 40 11.11 1.48 -14.97
N ALA A 41 9.93 1.27 -14.38
CA ALA A 41 8.70 1.06 -15.14
C ALA A 41 7.48 1.54 -14.37
N THR A 42 6.50 2.09 -15.09
CA THR A 42 5.20 2.51 -14.54
C THR A 42 4.05 1.68 -15.10
N THR A 43 2.92 1.71 -14.40
CA THR A 43 1.64 1.20 -14.87
C THR A 43 0.54 2.21 -14.52
N PRO A 44 -0.59 2.27 -15.25
CA PRO A 44 -1.67 3.23 -14.98
C PRO A 44 -2.27 3.14 -13.58
N SER A 45 -2.24 1.96 -12.95
CA SER A 45 -2.74 1.73 -11.59
C SER A 45 -1.67 1.82 -10.50
N TYR A 46 -0.40 1.99 -10.91
CA TYR A 46 0.80 1.95 -10.04
C TYR A 46 0.99 0.61 -9.31
N ASP A 47 0.43 -0.48 -9.89
CA ASP A 47 0.55 -1.86 -9.44
C ASP A 47 0.45 -2.84 -10.63
N LEU A 48 0.32 -4.16 -10.36
CA LEU A 48 0.24 -5.20 -11.38
C LEU A 48 -1.17 -5.40 -12.00
N GLU A 49 -2.12 -4.49 -11.77
CA GLU A 49 -3.48 -4.60 -12.34
C GLU A 49 -3.48 -4.26 -13.85
N HIS A 50 -2.51 -3.49 -14.32
CA HIS A 50 -2.37 -3.06 -15.72
C HIS A 50 -0.96 -3.34 -16.23
N GLU A 51 -0.84 -3.45 -17.56
CA GLU A 51 0.43 -3.57 -18.26
C GLU A 51 1.30 -2.31 -18.07
N ILE A 52 2.61 -2.48 -18.30
CA ILE A 52 3.58 -1.37 -18.28
C ILE A 52 3.22 -0.37 -19.37
N ASP A 53 3.09 0.90 -19.02
CA ASP A 53 2.80 2.02 -19.92
C ASP A 53 4.03 2.85 -20.27
N ALA A 54 5.06 2.86 -19.41
CA ALA A 54 6.31 3.55 -19.69
C ALA A 54 7.50 2.91 -18.97
N THR A 55 8.70 3.09 -19.55
CA THR A 55 9.97 2.65 -18.98
C THR A 55 10.93 3.82 -18.84
N TYR A 56 11.84 3.72 -17.85
CA TYR A 56 12.74 4.79 -17.44
C TYR A 56 14.15 4.24 -17.14
N PRO A 57 15.19 5.08 -17.28
CA PRO A 57 16.55 4.73 -16.88
C PRO A 57 16.63 4.39 -15.38
N THR A 58 17.53 3.47 -15.03
CA THR A 58 17.75 3.04 -13.63
C THR A 58 19.24 2.96 -13.27
N GLU A 59 20.15 3.16 -14.23
CA GLU A 59 21.60 2.98 -14.07
C GLU A 59 22.20 3.95 -13.03
N HIS A 60 21.54 5.07 -12.78
CA HIS A 60 21.95 6.08 -11.79
C HIS A 60 21.49 5.76 -10.38
N ILE A 61 20.59 4.77 -10.21
CA ILE A 61 19.98 4.45 -8.92
C ILE A 61 20.94 3.57 -8.11
N THR A 62 21.44 4.11 -7.03
CA THR A 62 22.27 3.41 -6.06
C THR A 62 21.51 3.22 -4.73
N ARG A 63 21.94 2.28 -3.91
CA ARG A 63 21.38 2.08 -2.56
C ARG A 63 21.40 3.37 -1.74
N GLY A 64 22.50 4.11 -1.76
CA GLY A 64 22.63 5.37 -1.05
C GLY A 64 21.62 6.42 -1.53
N LEU A 65 21.40 6.53 -2.86
CA LEU A 65 20.40 7.43 -3.42
C LEU A 65 18.97 7.03 -2.99
N VAL A 66 18.67 5.73 -2.95
CA VAL A 66 17.38 5.23 -2.45
C VAL A 66 17.18 5.62 -0.98
N GLU A 67 18.15 5.33 -0.10
CA GLU A 67 18.07 5.64 1.32
C GLU A 67 17.88 7.14 1.59
N GLU A 68 18.61 8.00 0.86
CA GLU A 68 18.43 9.46 0.95
C GLU A 68 17.07 9.93 0.46
N THR A 69 16.59 9.31 -0.61
CA THR A 69 15.27 9.64 -1.17
C THR A 69 14.15 9.23 -0.23
N LEU A 70 14.21 8.04 0.36
CA LEU A 70 13.21 7.58 1.32
C LEU A 70 13.08 8.51 2.53
N LYS A 71 14.19 9.07 3.04
CA LYS A 71 14.16 10.03 4.15
C LYS A 71 13.32 11.27 3.87
N LYS A 72 13.21 11.69 2.60
CA LYS A 72 12.40 12.87 2.20
C LYS A 72 10.89 12.64 2.34
N PHE A 73 10.47 11.39 2.44
CA PHE A 73 9.06 11.03 2.63
C PHE A 73 8.64 10.92 4.10
N ILE A 74 9.58 11.03 5.06
CA ILE A 74 9.25 10.98 6.49
C ILE A 74 8.59 12.31 6.89
N GLY A 75 7.50 12.23 7.64
CA GLY A 75 6.71 13.37 8.09
C GLY A 75 5.46 13.61 7.24
N GLU A 76 5.06 14.86 7.14
CA GLU A 76 3.88 15.26 6.36
C GLU A 76 4.19 15.28 4.87
N ILE A 77 3.36 14.58 4.09
CA ILE A 77 3.44 14.54 2.63
C ILE A 77 2.11 14.93 1.99
N GLN A 78 2.19 15.56 0.82
CA GLN A 78 1.06 15.79 -0.06
C GLN A 78 0.99 14.64 -1.08
N GLN A 79 -0.01 13.78 -0.98
CA GLN A 79 -0.15 12.64 -1.89
C GLN A 79 -1.39 12.77 -2.75
N VAL A 80 -1.22 12.66 -4.07
CA VAL A 80 -2.33 12.52 -5.02
C VAL A 80 -2.75 11.05 -5.06
N PRO A 81 -4.01 10.70 -4.70
CA PRO A 81 -4.50 9.33 -4.76
C PRO A 81 -4.41 8.76 -6.18
N PRO A 82 -4.30 7.43 -6.34
CA PRO A 82 -4.40 6.82 -7.67
C PRO A 82 -5.79 7.01 -8.27
N ALA A 83 -5.88 7.21 -9.60
CA ALA A 83 -7.17 7.27 -10.31
C ALA A 83 -7.98 5.98 -10.12
N PHE A 84 -7.31 4.83 -10.16
CA PHE A 84 -7.91 3.52 -9.87
C PHE A 84 -8.06 3.26 -8.37
N SER A 85 -8.78 4.15 -7.65
CA SER A 85 -8.99 4.04 -6.21
C SER A 85 -10.44 4.23 -5.79
N ALA A 86 -10.77 3.90 -4.55
CA ALA A 86 -12.07 4.15 -3.94
C ALA A 86 -12.25 5.61 -3.48
N CYS A 87 -11.34 6.50 -3.83
CA CYS A 87 -11.46 7.92 -3.53
C CYS A 87 -12.73 8.50 -4.17
N MET A 88 -13.48 9.30 -3.42
CA MET A 88 -14.72 9.91 -3.92
C MET A 88 -14.40 11.23 -4.64
N VAL A 89 -14.94 11.39 -5.85
CA VAL A 89 -14.86 12.60 -6.66
C VAL A 89 -16.28 12.94 -7.12
N ASN A 90 -16.81 14.08 -6.70
CA ASN A 90 -18.16 14.52 -7.03
C ASN A 90 -19.25 13.45 -6.78
N GLY A 91 -19.15 12.72 -5.66
CA GLY A 91 -20.11 11.69 -5.27
C GLY A 91 -19.94 10.33 -5.97
N LYS A 92 -18.98 10.20 -6.90
CA LYS A 92 -18.65 8.93 -7.59
C LYS A 92 -17.27 8.44 -7.16
N ARG A 93 -17.02 7.13 -7.25
CA ARG A 93 -15.70 6.58 -6.98
C ARG A 93 -14.76 6.88 -8.15
N ALA A 94 -13.53 7.34 -7.87
CA ALA A 94 -12.52 7.61 -8.90
C ALA A 94 -12.29 6.40 -9.82
N TYR A 95 -12.29 5.19 -9.28
CA TYR A 95 -12.20 3.94 -10.00
C TYR A 95 -13.28 3.75 -11.07
N ASP A 96 -14.54 4.12 -10.80
CA ASP A 96 -15.66 3.98 -11.74
C ASP A 96 -15.54 4.99 -12.90
N LEU A 97 -14.96 6.17 -12.62
CA LEU A 97 -14.70 7.21 -13.63
C LEU A 97 -13.50 6.81 -14.51
N ALA A 98 -12.41 6.37 -13.90
CA ALA A 98 -11.20 5.95 -14.60
C ALA A 98 -11.46 4.77 -15.56
N ARG A 99 -12.31 3.81 -15.19
CA ARG A 99 -12.74 2.71 -16.09
C ARG A 99 -13.51 3.18 -17.32
N LYS A 100 -14.16 4.31 -17.23
CA LYS A 100 -14.90 4.91 -18.35
C LYS A 100 -14.02 5.78 -19.23
N GLY A 101 -12.73 5.92 -18.92
CA GLY A 101 -11.82 6.80 -19.62
C GLY A 101 -12.06 8.29 -19.30
N GLU A 102 -12.82 8.60 -18.25
CA GLU A 102 -13.02 9.98 -17.80
C GLU A 102 -11.79 10.46 -17.05
N GLU A 103 -11.27 11.64 -17.40
CA GLU A 103 -10.20 12.28 -16.61
C GLU A 103 -10.72 12.61 -15.22
N VAL A 104 -9.97 12.15 -14.21
CA VAL A 104 -10.32 12.34 -12.80
C VAL A 104 -9.31 13.28 -12.17
N GLU A 105 -9.71 14.51 -11.90
CA GLU A 105 -8.91 15.43 -11.11
C GLU A 105 -8.99 15.05 -9.64
N LEU A 106 -7.90 14.48 -9.11
CA LEU A 106 -7.77 14.06 -7.72
C LEU A 106 -6.97 15.10 -6.94
N LYS A 107 -7.59 15.63 -5.88
CA LYS A 107 -6.93 16.60 -5.01
C LYS A 107 -5.90 15.91 -4.12
N PRO A 108 -4.71 16.51 -3.94
CA PRO A 108 -3.74 16.03 -2.97
C PRO A 108 -4.35 15.94 -1.57
N LYS A 109 -3.94 14.94 -0.80
CA LYS A 109 -4.29 14.77 0.61
C LYS A 109 -3.04 14.87 1.46
N LEU A 110 -3.15 15.57 2.56
CA LEU A 110 -2.11 15.60 3.58
C LEU A 110 -2.13 14.27 4.34
N LEU A 111 -1.01 13.58 4.36
CA LEU A 111 -0.81 12.30 5.02
C LEU A 111 0.50 12.34 5.80
N VAL A 112 0.67 11.41 6.72
CA VAL A 112 1.89 11.30 7.53
C VAL A 112 2.53 9.93 7.31
N ILE A 113 3.81 9.94 7.01
CA ILE A 113 4.69 8.76 7.03
C ILE A 113 5.52 8.88 8.30
N ASP A 114 5.26 8.02 9.28
CA ASP A 114 5.98 8.02 10.55
C ASP A 114 7.38 7.43 10.39
N GLU A 115 7.47 6.35 9.61
CA GLU A 115 8.72 5.64 9.32
C GLU A 115 8.71 5.09 7.89
N ILE A 116 9.86 5.13 7.24
CA ILE A 116 10.12 4.41 6.00
C ILE A 116 11.56 3.91 6.00
N GLU A 117 11.76 2.64 5.70
CA GLU A 117 13.05 1.96 5.80
C GLU A 117 13.25 1.04 4.62
N LEU A 118 14.45 1.06 4.02
CA LEU A 118 14.88 0.10 3.02
C LEU A 118 15.25 -1.21 3.70
N LEU A 119 14.50 -2.28 3.44
CA LEU A 119 14.77 -3.60 3.99
C LEU A 119 15.72 -4.41 3.10
N ASP A 120 15.53 -4.32 1.79
CA ASP A 120 16.28 -5.11 0.81
C ASP A 120 16.21 -4.44 -0.56
N ASP A 121 17.13 -4.78 -1.44
CA ASP A 121 17.15 -4.29 -2.82
C ASP A 121 17.74 -5.31 -3.81
N GLY A 122 17.37 -5.16 -5.08
CA GLY A 122 17.93 -5.86 -6.22
C GLY A 122 18.20 -4.84 -7.32
N LEU A 123 19.15 -3.91 -7.09
CA LEU A 123 19.43 -2.81 -8.01
C LEU A 123 20.29 -3.23 -9.21
N ASP A 124 21.11 -4.27 -9.06
CA ASP A 124 22.08 -4.73 -10.06
C ASP A 124 21.51 -5.76 -11.06
N ILE A 125 20.19 -5.78 -11.24
CA ILE A 125 19.51 -6.70 -12.16
C ILE A 125 18.72 -5.96 -13.24
N ALA A 126 18.34 -6.66 -14.31
CA ALA A 126 17.61 -6.07 -15.43
C ALA A 126 16.26 -5.43 -15.05
N GLU A 127 15.62 -5.94 -14.02
CA GLU A 127 14.37 -5.42 -13.46
C GLU A 127 14.59 -5.01 -12.01
N PRO A 128 15.21 -3.83 -11.76
CA PRO A 128 15.59 -3.44 -10.41
C PRO A 128 14.37 -3.21 -9.52
N TRP A 129 14.54 -3.55 -8.25
CA TRP A 129 13.49 -3.43 -7.24
C TRP A 129 14.05 -3.03 -5.88
N ILE A 130 13.17 -2.50 -5.04
CA ILE A 130 13.43 -2.24 -3.63
C ILE A 130 12.31 -2.83 -2.78
N LYS A 131 12.65 -3.25 -1.57
CA LYS A 131 11.69 -3.67 -0.55
C LYS A 131 11.75 -2.69 0.63
N VAL A 132 10.64 -2.10 0.96
CA VAL A 132 10.55 -1.07 2.01
C VAL A 132 9.52 -1.44 3.07
N ARG A 133 9.81 -1.08 4.32
CA ARG A 133 8.86 -1.05 5.43
C ARG A 133 8.35 0.39 5.58
N VAL A 134 7.04 0.56 5.69
CA VAL A 134 6.40 1.87 5.79
C VAL A 134 5.42 1.86 6.95
N VAL A 135 5.55 2.81 7.87
CA VAL A 135 4.57 3.09 8.93
C VAL A 135 3.89 4.42 8.59
N CYS A 136 2.57 4.40 8.44
CA CYS A 136 1.86 5.56 7.91
C CYS A 136 0.45 5.71 8.46
N SER A 137 -0.09 6.93 8.32
CA SER A 137 -1.43 7.30 8.71
C SER A 137 -2.51 6.64 7.84
N LYS A 138 -3.76 6.71 8.33
CA LYS A 138 -4.95 6.30 7.55
C LYS A 138 -5.02 7.04 6.23
N GLY A 139 -5.39 6.31 5.18
CA GLY A 139 -5.65 6.87 3.85
C GLY A 139 -4.43 6.95 2.95
N THR A 140 -3.25 6.57 3.42
CA THR A 140 -2.05 6.47 2.60
C THR A 140 -2.20 5.35 1.56
N TYR A 141 -1.97 5.68 0.30
CA TYR A 141 -1.94 4.74 -0.81
C TYR A 141 -0.49 4.34 -1.09
N ILE A 142 -0.13 3.10 -0.73
CA ILE A 142 1.25 2.61 -0.95
C ILE A 142 1.60 2.55 -2.44
N ARG A 143 0.62 2.36 -3.33
CA ARG A 143 0.80 2.45 -4.79
C ARG A 143 1.22 3.85 -5.24
N ALA A 144 0.56 4.88 -4.70
CA ALA A 144 0.94 6.26 -4.99
C ALA A 144 2.31 6.61 -4.38
N LEU A 145 2.63 6.07 -3.20
CA LEU A 145 3.96 6.23 -2.61
C LEU A 145 5.04 5.59 -3.49
N ALA A 146 4.77 4.42 -4.08
CA ALA A 146 5.70 3.79 -5.03
C ALA A 146 5.95 4.67 -6.27
N ARG A 147 4.89 5.25 -6.85
CA ARG A 147 5.01 6.25 -7.93
C ARG A 147 5.89 7.42 -7.50
N ASP A 148 5.57 8.04 -6.37
CA ASP A 148 6.23 9.24 -5.88
C ASP A 148 7.73 8.99 -5.57
N ILE A 149 8.07 7.80 -5.05
CA ILE A 149 9.46 7.35 -4.86
C ILE A 149 10.17 7.21 -6.21
N GLY A 150 9.52 6.59 -7.20
CA GLY A 150 10.07 6.45 -8.56
C GLY A 150 10.37 7.79 -9.20
N GLU A 151 9.45 8.75 -9.10
CA GLU A 151 9.62 10.11 -9.59
C GLU A 151 10.75 10.85 -8.85
N ALA A 152 10.83 10.72 -7.53
CA ALA A 152 11.89 11.33 -6.72
C ALA A 152 13.28 10.74 -7.02
N LEU A 153 13.35 9.50 -7.50
CA LEU A 153 14.57 8.85 -8.02
C LEU A 153 14.86 9.23 -9.48
N GLN A 154 14.12 10.17 -10.08
CA GLN A 154 14.22 10.54 -11.49
C GLN A 154 14.07 9.34 -12.43
N SER A 155 13.12 8.46 -12.09
CA SER A 155 12.77 7.24 -12.82
C SER A 155 11.26 7.04 -12.75
N GLY A 156 10.79 5.82 -12.98
CA GLY A 156 9.42 5.40 -12.72
C GLY A 156 9.41 4.23 -11.75
N ALA A 157 8.27 3.98 -11.14
CA ALA A 157 8.09 2.81 -10.28
C ALA A 157 6.62 2.38 -10.16
N HIS A 158 6.40 1.13 -9.82
CA HIS A 158 5.10 0.58 -9.47
C HIS A 158 5.24 -0.52 -8.41
N LEU A 159 4.16 -0.74 -7.69
CA LEU A 159 4.08 -1.72 -6.62
C LEU A 159 3.92 -3.13 -7.20
N THR A 160 4.78 -4.07 -6.80
CA THR A 160 4.69 -5.47 -7.24
C THR A 160 4.23 -6.42 -6.14
N ALA A 161 4.46 -6.09 -4.86
CA ALA A 161 3.92 -6.85 -3.73
C ALA A 161 3.63 -5.92 -2.55
N LEU A 162 2.60 -6.25 -1.78
CA LEU A 162 2.20 -5.49 -0.60
C LEU A 162 1.67 -6.42 0.48
N GLU A 163 2.28 -6.33 1.65
CA GLU A 163 1.79 -6.97 2.85
C GLU A 163 1.52 -5.91 3.91
N ARG A 164 0.31 -5.89 4.48
CA ARG A 164 0.04 -5.07 5.65
C ARG A 164 0.33 -5.90 6.89
N THR A 165 1.40 -5.57 7.59
CA THR A 165 1.92 -6.32 8.73
C THR A 165 1.33 -5.92 10.07
N ARG A 166 0.75 -4.67 10.16
CA ARG A 166 0.19 -4.17 11.41
C ARG A 166 -0.92 -3.13 11.18
N VAL A 167 -1.92 -3.12 12.05
CA VAL A 167 -2.95 -2.08 12.19
C VAL A 167 -3.06 -1.74 13.67
N GLY A 168 -2.60 -0.56 14.08
CA GLY A 168 -2.45 -0.25 15.50
C GLY A 168 -1.59 -1.29 16.18
N ASP A 169 -2.13 -1.97 17.18
CA ASP A 169 -1.44 -3.03 17.93
C ASP A 169 -1.67 -4.44 17.35
N VAL A 170 -2.56 -4.58 16.37
CA VAL A 170 -2.90 -5.87 15.75
C VAL A 170 -1.86 -6.22 14.68
N ARG A 171 -1.06 -7.26 14.93
CA ARG A 171 -0.04 -7.76 13.98
C ARG A 171 -0.60 -8.88 13.11
N LEU A 172 -0.14 -8.96 11.87
CA LEU A 172 -0.50 -10.04 10.95
C LEU A 172 -0.10 -11.42 11.49
N ALA A 173 1.05 -11.50 12.17
CA ALA A 173 1.55 -12.74 12.76
C ALA A 173 0.64 -13.30 13.87
N ASP A 174 -0.16 -12.45 14.51
CA ASP A 174 -1.07 -12.83 15.59
C ASP A 174 -2.49 -13.14 15.07
N CYS A 175 -2.70 -13.04 13.76
CA CYS A 175 -3.99 -13.26 13.13
C CYS A 175 -4.24 -14.75 12.85
N LEU A 176 -5.50 -15.16 13.00
CA LEU A 176 -5.94 -16.49 12.59
C LEU A 176 -6.01 -16.59 11.06
N ASN A 177 -5.62 -17.75 10.53
CA ASN A 177 -5.91 -18.06 9.15
C ASN A 177 -7.43 -18.25 9.00
N PRO A 178 -8.07 -17.61 8.01
CA PRO A 178 -9.51 -17.77 7.78
C PRO A 178 -9.97 -19.21 7.57
N LEU A 179 -9.10 -20.09 7.09
CA LEU A 179 -9.40 -21.50 6.91
C LEU A 179 -9.51 -22.26 8.24
N ASP A 180 -8.77 -21.83 9.26
CA ASP A 180 -8.73 -22.45 10.58
C ASP A 180 -9.78 -21.84 11.53
N PHE A 181 -10.51 -20.81 11.07
CA PHE A 181 -11.43 -20.05 11.92
C PHE A 181 -12.56 -20.91 12.50
N LYS A 182 -13.06 -21.89 11.73
CA LYS A 182 -14.14 -22.78 12.17
C LYS A 182 -13.68 -23.65 13.34
N GLU A 183 -12.52 -24.32 13.20
CA GLU A 183 -11.95 -25.16 14.24
C GLU A 183 -11.62 -24.37 15.49
N TRP A 184 -11.08 -23.14 15.28
CA TRP A 184 -10.75 -22.23 16.38
C TRP A 184 -12.00 -21.82 17.17
N ILE A 185 -13.12 -21.47 16.50
CA ILE A 185 -14.33 -21.03 17.19
C ILE A 185 -15.01 -22.20 17.94
N GLU A 186 -14.96 -23.41 17.36
CA GLU A 186 -15.49 -24.64 18.00
C GLU A 186 -14.67 -25.02 19.25
N ALA A 187 -13.39 -24.68 19.29
CA ALA A 187 -12.52 -24.92 20.43
C ALA A 187 -12.66 -23.88 21.56
N GLN A 188 -13.36 -22.74 21.31
CA GLN A 188 -13.63 -21.77 22.35
C GLN A 188 -14.82 -22.26 23.20
N GLU A 189 -14.63 -22.38 24.51
CA GLU A 189 -15.75 -22.53 25.43
C GLU A 189 -16.55 -21.21 25.41
N ILE A 190 -17.67 -21.20 24.69
CA ILE A 190 -18.58 -20.06 24.68
C ILE A 190 -19.45 -20.19 25.91
N ASP A 191 -19.10 -19.50 26.99
CA ASP A 191 -20.03 -19.23 28.09
C ASP A 191 -21.18 -18.38 27.54
N ILE A 192 -22.34 -19.03 27.38
CA ILE A 192 -23.60 -18.40 26.94
C ILE A 192 -24.30 -17.74 28.14
#